data_1593278af1c8cdad3716a35a638e221b
#
_entry.id   1593278af1c8cdad3716a35a638e221b
#
_cell.length_a   1.000
_cell.length_b   1.000
_cell.length_c   1.000
_cell.angle_alpha   90.00
_cell.angle_beta   90.00
_cell.angle_gamma   90.00
#
_symmetry.space_group_name_H-M   'P 1'
#
loop_
_entity.id
_entity.type
_entity.pdbx_description
1 polymer ?
#
loop_
_entity_poly.entity_id
_entity_poly.type
_entity_poly.pdbx_seq_one_letter_code
_entity_poly.pdbx_strand_id
1 'polypeptide(L)'
;MKKIVLSIMALIGVANFQLSAFNFQLGLAPAQTLTLVHTSDTHSCVEPISKHDLNPDQADKGGYMRRAALVKEMRADAPDLLLLDCGDFSQGSVYYNLFKGETEVRLMNEMGYDACTIGNHEFDFGMENMARLFQLAEFPVVCANYDFTGTVCEGLVKDYIVVERAGHRIGIFGLSPQLEGLVSKPNCEGVTYRHPSKVAQQIVDRLRQEEGCDFVVCLSHLGFGDGDDQDPALISATRGIDVVLGGHSHSYFEYAKYFPNLDGRMIPLDHQGKNGRFVGVLEFEW
;
A
#
# COMPACT_ATOMS: atom_id res chain seq x y z
N MET A 1 -18.44 -4.87 17.50
CA MET A 1 -17.13 -5.60 17.45
C MET A 1 -16.86 -5.84 15.99
N LYS A 2 -15.80 -5.20 15.46
CA LYS A 2 -15.40 -5.43 14.06
C LYS A 2 -14.81 -6.84 13.95
N LYS A 3 -15.36 -7.67 13.07
CA LYS A 3 -14.76 -8.98 12.75
C LYS A 3 -13.85 -8.79 11.54
N ILE A 4 -12.63 -9.30 11.62
CA ILE A 4 -11.68 -9.32 10.51
C ILE A 4 -11.70 -10.73 9.93
N VAL A 5 -12.05 -10.84 8.66
CA VAL A 5 -11.93 -12.08 7.88
C VAL A 5 -10.73 -11.94 6.98
N LEU A 6 -9.76 -12.82 7.13
CA LEU A 6 -8.55 -12.84 6.30
C LEU A 6 -8.72 -13.86 5.18
N SER A 7 -8.55 -13.42 3.96
CA SER A 7 -8.37 -14.31 2.81
C SER A 7 -7.08 -13.95 2.10
N ILE A 8 -6.18 -14.91 1.94
CA ILE A 8 -4.95 -14.79 1.15
C ILE A 8 -5.13 -15.61 -0.12
N MET A 9 -4.99 -14.95 -1.26
CA MET A 9 -4.84 -15.66 -2.52
C MET A 9 -3.39 -15.63 -2.98
N ALA A 10 -2.71 -16.77 -2.87
CA ALA A 10 -1.50 -17.04 -3.61
C ALA A 10 -1.88 -17.30 -5.08
N LEU A 11 -1.23 -16.62 -6.03
CA LEU A 11 -1.40 -16.86 -7.46
C LEU A 11 -0.89 -18.26 -7.84
N ILE A 12 -1.68 -19.29 -7.56
CA ILE A 12 -1.50 -20.64 -8.05
C ILE A 12 -2.80 -21.07 -8.71
N GLY A 13 -2.72 -21.45 -9.97
CA GLY A 13 -3.67 -22.09 -10.86
C GLY A 13 -5.12 -22.25 -10.44
N VAL A 14 -5.97 -21.94 -11.38
CA VAL A 14 -7.44 -22.07 -11.39
C VAL A 14 -7.94 -23.25 -10.55
N ALA A 15 -8.63 -22.98 -9.45
CA ALA A 15 -9.49 -23.94 -8.78
C ALA A 15 -10.90 -23.35 -8.68
N ASN A 16 -11.86 -24.05 -9.31
CA ASN A 16 -13.28 -23.75 -9.23
C ASN A 16 -13.79 -23.83 -7.79
N PHE A 17 -14.25 -22.73 -7.25
CA PHE A 17 -15.04 -22.72 -6.01
C PHE A 17 -16.51 -22.48 -6.37
N GLN A 18 -17.36 -23.51 -6.21
CA GLN A 18 -18.81 -23.32 -6.15
C GLN A 18 -19.22 -23.05 -4.72
N LEU A 19 -19.61 -21.82 -4.43
CA LEU A 19 -20.33 -21.46 -3.20
C LEU A 19 -21.83 -21.55 -3.46
N SER A 20 -22.49 -22.54 -2.84
CA SER A 20 -23.94 -22.60 -2.78
C SER A 20 -24.45 -21.67 -1.68
N ALA A 21 -25.08 -20.57 -2.08
CA ALA A 21 -25.75 -19.66 -1.17
C ALA A 21 -27.12 -20.23 -0.76
N PHE A 22 -27.32 -20.46 0.53
CA PHE A 22 -28.63 -20.58 1.14
C PHE A 22 -28.90 -19.32 1.95
N ASN A 23 -29.67 -18.39 1.36
CA ASN A 23 -30.13 -17.18 2.04
C ASN A 23 -31.43 -17.44 2.77
N PHE A 24 -31.41 -17.33 4.09
CA PHE A 24 -32.60 -17.15 4.91
C PHE A 24 -32.68 -15.67 5.29
N GLN A 25 -33.65 -14.98 4.70
CA GLN A 25 -33.84 -13.53 4.84
C GLN A 25 -34.48 -13.21 6.18
N LEU A 26 -33.69 -12.81 7.17
CA LEU A 26 -34.12 -11.88 8.21
C LEU A 26 -33.60 -10.50 7.78
N GLY A 27 -34.49 -9.51 7.67
CA GLY A 27 -34.21 -8.19 7.11
C GLY A 27 -33.20 -7.33 7.86
N LEU A 28 -31.98 -7.83 7.94
CA LEU A 28 -30.78 -7.04 8.30
C LEU A 28 -30.19 -6.55 6.98
N ALA A 29 -29.88 -5.27 6.89
CA ALA A 29 -29.06 -4.77 5.80
C ALA A 29 -27.81 -5.66 5.69
N PRO A 30 -27.36 -6.03 4.47
CA PRO A 30 -26.13 -6.80 4.34
C PRO A 30 -25.02 -6.02 5.05
N ALA A 31 -24.21 -6.74 5.83
CA ALA A 31 -23.02 -6.16 6.44
C ALA A 31 -22.18 -5.50 5.35
N GLN A 32 -21.88 -4.23 5.51
CA GLN A 32 -21.04 -3.53 4.56
C GLN A 32 -19.59 -3.99 4.80
N THR A 33 -18.98 -4.56 3.76
CA THR A 33 -17.61 -5.07 3.80
C THR A 33 -16.69 -4.11 3.06
N LEU A 34 -15.67 -3.60 3.73
CA LEU A 34 -14.57 -2.89 3.08
C LEU A 34 -13.47 -3.89 2.75
N THR A 35 -13.17 -4.04 1.46
CA THR A 35 -12.06 -4.86 0.97
C THR A 35 -10.88 -3.95 0.64
N LEU A 36 -9.75 -4.14 1.32
CA LEU A 36 -8.47 -3.53 0.99
C LEU A 36 -7.62 -4.55 0.26
N VAL A 37 -7.16 -4.16 -0.93
CA VAL A 37 -6.20 -4.92 -1.73
C VAL A 37 -4.93 -4.10 -1.81
N HIS A 38 -3.78 -4.69 -1.48
CA HIS A 38 -2.54 -3.91 -1.51
C HIS A 38 -1.35 -4.66 -2.10
N THR A 39 -0.43 -3.86 -2.61
CA THR A 39 0.89 -4.28 -3.09
C THR A 39 1.96 -3.43 -2.43
N SER A 40 3.19 -3.92 -2.44
CA SER A 40 4.39 -3.18 -2.08
C SER A 40 5.60 -3.74 -2.81
N ASP A 41 6.67 -2.96 -2.91
CA ASP A 41 7.97 -3.43 -3.37
C ASP A 41 7.87 -4.23 -4.69
N THR A 42 7.05 -3.74 -5.62
CA THR A 42 6.82 -4.47 -6.88
C THR A 42 8.04 -4.42 -7.79
N HIS A 43 8.97 -3.48 -7.54
CA HIS A 43 10.29 -3.36 -8.14
C HIS A 43 10.27 -3.62 -9.64
N SER A 44 9.37 -2.90 -10.34
CA SER A 44 9.26 -2.98 -11.79
C SER A 44 9.15 -4.42 -12.35
N CYS A 45 8.66 -5.37 -11.55
CA CYS A 45 8.45 -6.75 -11.99
C CYS A 45 7.26 -6.81 -12.95
N VAL A 46 7.45 -6.27 -14.18
CA VAL A 46 6.44 -6.18 -15.24
C VAL A 46 6.12 -7.58 -15.76
N GLU A 47 7.16 -8.33 -16.11
CA GLU A 47 7.03 -9.73 -16.50
C GLU A 47 7.03 -10.64 -15.26
N PRO A 48 6.43 -11.83 -15.35
CA PRO A 48 6.61 -12.84 -14.32
C PRO A 48 8.09 -13.19 -14.15
N ILE A 49 8.47 -13.51 -12.92
CA ILE A 49 9.81 -14.05 -12.63
C ILE A 49 10.01 -15.31 -13.47
N SER A 50 11.22 -15.48 -14.01
CA SER A 50 11.51 -16.62 -14.88
C SER A 50 11.08 -17.95 -14.26
N LYS A 51 10.42 -18.80 -15.04
CA LYS A 51 10.10 -20.18 -14.61
C LYS A 51 11.34 -21.04 -14.35
N HIS A 52 12.52 -20.57 -14.80
CA HIS A 52 13.82 -21.19 -14.59
C HIS A 52 14.62 -20.49 -13.49
N ASP A 53 13.98 -19.63 -12.68
CA ASP A 53 14.64 -19.02 -11.53
C ASP A 53 15.18 -20.10 -10.60
N LEU A 54 16.38 -19.84 -10.05
CA LEU A 54 17.06 -20.79 -9.16
C LEU A 54 16.34 -20.95 -7.82
N ASN A 55 15.56 -19.97 -7.43
CA ASN A 55 14.70 -20.05 -6.26
C ASN A 55 13.30 -20.53 -6.65
N PRO A 56 12.90 -21.78 -6.36
CA PRO A 56 11.61 -22.32 -6.73
C PRO A 56 10.44 -21.57 -6.10
N ASP A 57 10.66 -20.90 -4.97
CA ASP A 57 9.62 -20.12 -4.30
C ASP A 57 9.28 -18.81 -5.03
N GLN A 58 10.12 -18.40 -5.98
CA GLN A 58 9.92 -17.21 -6.80
C GLN A 58 9.58 -17.54 -8.25
N ALA A 59 10.03 -18.70 -8.73
CA ALA A 59 9.89 -19.11 -10.14
C ALA A 59 8.42 -19.01 -10.59
N ASP A 60 8.21 -18.42 -11.77
CA ASP A 60 6.92 -18.26 -12.43
C ASP A 60 5.87 -17.46 -11.59
N LYS A 61 6.31 -16.61 -10.67
CA LYS A 61 5.42 -15.75 -9.86
C LYS A 61 5.51 -14.28 -10.30
N GLY A 62 4.53 -13.49 -9.87
CA GLY A 62 4.47 -12.05 -10.15
C GLY A 62 4.00 -11.72 -11.55
N GLY A 63 4.33 -10.50 -12.00
CA GLY A 63 3.97 -9.93 -13.28
C GLY A 63 2.69 -9.10 -13.23
N TYR A 64 2.75 -7.91 -13.87
CA TYR A 64 1.63 -6.96 -13.87
C TYR A 64 0.36 -7.50 -14.52
N MET A 65 0.48 -8.23 -15.64
CA MET A 65 -0.70 -8.78 -16.34
C MET A 65 -1.48 -9.76 -15.49
N ARG A 66 -0.78 -10.60 -14.71
CA ARG A 66 -1.43 -11.55 -13.78
C ARG A 66 -2.12 -10.81 -12.64
N ARG A 67 -1.44 -9.79 -12.10
CA ARG A 67 -2.00 -8.93 -11.04
C ARG A 67 -3.22 -8.17 -11.53
N ALA A 68 -3.17 -7.59 -12.72
CA ALA A 68 -4.30 -6.90 -13.33
C ALA A 68 -5.51 -7.82 -13.54
N ALA A 69 -5.28 -9.07 -13.98
CA ALA A 69 -6.33 -10.06 -14.13
C ALA A 69 -6.97 -10.41 -12.77
N LEU A 70 -6.16 -10.63 -11.74
CA LEU A 70 -6.63 -10.89 -10.37
C LEU A 70 -7.45 -9.72 -9.83
N VAL A 71 -6.95 -8.49 -9.91
CA VAL A 71 -7.65 -7.28 -9.44
C VAL A 71 -8.99 -7.10 -10.17
N LYS A 72 -9.02 -7.36 -11.48
CA LYS A 72 -10.25 -7.31 -12.25
C LYS A 72 -11.29 -8.33 -11.77
N GLU A 73 -10.87 -9.55 -11.46
CA GLU A 73 -11.74 -10.59 -10.88
C GLU A 73 -12.25 -10.16 -9.51
N MET A 74 -11.37 -9.69 -8.63
CA MET A 74 -11.75 -9.21 -7.30
C MET A 74 -12.73 -8.03 -7.34
N ARG A 75 -12.58 -7.09 -8.30
CA ARG A 75 -13.51 -5.97 -8.48
C ARG A 75 -14.89 -6.42 -8.97
N ALA A 76 -15.00 -7.57 -9.63
CA ALA A 76 -16.29 -8.12 -10.01
C ALA A 76 -17.10 -8.60 -8.78
N ASP A 77 -16.41 -9.13 -7.77
CA ASP A 77 -17.01 -9.60 -6.53
C ASP A 77 -17.14 -8.49 -5.48
N ALA A 78 -16.19 -7.56 -5.42
CA ALA A 78 -16.13 -6.41 -4.51
C ALA A 78 -15.91 -5.10 -5.28
N PRO A 79 -16.96 -4.50 -5.89
CA PRO A 79 -16.82 -3.29 -6.73
C PRO A 79 -16.23 -2.08 -6.00
N ASP A 80 -16.43 -2.00 -4.69
CA ASP A 80 -15.98 -0.92 -3.82
C ASP A 80 -14.60 -1.17 -3.18
N LEU A 81 -13.86 -2.23 -3.61
CA LEU A 81 -12.52 -2.48 -3.09
C LEU A 81 -11.60 -1.27 -3.31
N LEU A 82 -10.69 -1.06 -2.37
CA LEU A 82 -9.58 -0.11 -2.49
C LEU A 82 -8.31 -0.87 -2.89
N LEU A 83 -7.71 -0.48 -4.01
CA LEU A 83 -6.41 -0.99 -4.48
C LEU A 83 -5.32 0.02 -4.14
N LEU A 84 -4.39 -0.36 -3.26
CA LEU A 84 -3.41 0.51 -2.64
C LEU A 84 -1.99 -0.01 -2.88
N ASP A 85 -0.99 0.90 -2.94
CA ASP A 85 0.41 0.51 -3.04
C ASP A 85 1.24 1.16 -1.93
N CYS A 86 2.15 0.39 -1.34
CA CYS A 86 2.98 0.81 -0.22
C CYS A 86 4.40 1.25 -0.64
N GLY A 87 4.58 1.68 -1.89
CA GLY A 87 5.85 2.21 -2.41
C GLY A 87 6.79 1.16 -2.99
N ASP A 88 7.91 1.64 -3.54
CA ASP A 88 8.90 0.86 -4.28
C ASP A 88 8.28 0.08 -5.47
N PHE A 89 7.40 0.77 -6.24
CA PHE A 89 6.98 0.25 -7.53
C PHE A 89 8.10 0.37 -8.58
N SER A 90 9.04 1.27 -8.35
CA SER A 90 10.23 1.56 -9.15
C SER A 90 11.37 0.56 -8.91
N GLN A 91 12.36 0.59 -9.80
CA GLN A 91 13.63 -0.14 -9.71
C GLN A 91 13.50 -1.65 -9.96
N GLY A 92 14.51 -2.25 -10.58
CA GLY A 92 14.74 -3.71 -10.61
C GLY A 92 14.63 -4.36 -11.99
N SER A 93 14.06 -3.73 -13.01
CA SER A 93 13.90 -4.35 -14.32
C SER A 93 14.50 -3.56 -15.49
N VAL A 94 14.57 -4.20 -16.66
CA VAL A 94 14.94 -3.53 -17.91
C VAL A 94 13.94 -2.44 -18.30
N TYR A 95 12.66 -2.59 -17.96
CA TYR A 95 11.62 -1.58 -18.20
C TYR A 95 11.93 -0.31 -17.44
N TYR A 96 12.24 -0.43 -16.15
CA TYR A 96 12.62 0.73 -15.33
C TYR A 96 13.89 1.42 -15.86
N ASN A 97 14.91 0.66 -16.24
CA ASN A 97 16.15 1.22 -16.79
C ASN A 97 15.93 2.00 -18.09
N LEU A 98 15.01 1.54 -18.95
CA LEU A 98 14.70 2.19 -20.23
C LEU A 98 13.69 3.33 -20.11
N PHE A 99 12.61 3.13 -19.32
CA PHE A 99 11.45 4.02 -19.25
C PHE A 99 11.35 4.80 -17.93
N LYS A 100 12.27 4.56 -16.99
CA LYS A 100 12.42 5.30 -15.73
C LYS A 100 11.13 5.37 -14.89
N GLY A 101 10.37 4.28 -14.86
CA GLY A 101 9.13 4.17 -14.08
C GLY A 101 7.85 4.51 -14.84
N GLU A 102 7.93 4.99 -16.10
CA GLU A 102 6.72 5.33 -16.86
C GLU A 102 5.85 4.11 -17.15
N THR A 103 6.46 2.96 -17.47
CA THR A 103 5.73 1.71 -17.70
C THR A 103 4.94 1.31 -16.46
N GLU A 104 5.55 1.37 -15.30
CA GLU A 104 4.97 1.01 -14.02
C GLU A 104 3.75 1.88 -13.70
N VAL A 105 3.91 3.19 -13.78
CA VAL A 105 2.81 4.14 -13.50
C VAL A 105 1.65 3.96 -14.47
N ARG A 106 1.92 3.77 -15.78
CA ARG A 106 0.85 3.50 -16.75
C ARG A 106 0.10 2.21 -16.46
N LEU A 107 0.80 1.16 -16.07
CA LEU A 107 0.18 -0.11 -15.68
C LEU A 107 -0.62 0.02 -14.37
N MET A 108 -0.15 0.84 -13.42
CA MET A 108 -0.90 1.15 -12.21
C MET A 108 -2.17 1.95 -12.52
N ASN A 109 -2.11 2.92 -13.44
CA ASN A 109 -3.30 3.66 -13.93
C ASN A 109 -4.32 2.68 -14.53
N GLU A 110 -3.91 1.79 -15.44
CA GLU A 110 -4.79 0.78 -16.06
C GLU A 110 -5.42 -0.19 -15.06
N MET A 111 -4.72 -0.51 -13.97
CA MET A 111 -5.28 -1.33 -12.89
C MET A 111 -6.20 -0.55 -11.97
N GLY A 112 -6.22 0.78 -12.05
CA GLY A 112 -7.05 1.65 -11.23
C GLY A 112 -6.65 1.64 -9.75
N TYR A 113 -5.37 1.88 -9.45
CA TYR A 113 -4.96 2.12 -8.08
C TYR A 113 -5.69 3.33 -7.49
N ASP A 114 -6.10 3.24 -6.23
CA ASP A 114 -6.81 4.30 -5.52
C ASP A 114 -5.84 5.26 -4.80
N ALA A 115 -4.66 4.78 -4.41
CA ALA A 115 -3.55 5.58 -3.88
C ALA A 115 -2.25 4.78 -3.83
N CYS A 116 -1.11 5.48 -3.77
CA CYS A 116 0.17 4.90 -3.39
C CYS A 116 0.92 5.79 -2.40
N THR A 117 1.88 5.20 -1.65
CA THR A 117 2.89 5.96 -0.93
C THR A 117 4.23 5.94 -1.67
N ILE A 118 5.24 6.61 -1.13
CA ILE A 118 6.57 6.74 -1.72
C ILE A 118 7.52 5.79 -1.00
N GLY A 119 8.25 4.96 -1.76
CA GLY A 119 9.40 4.22 -1.25
C GLY A 119 10.72 4.96 -1.50
N ASN A 120 11.83 4.33 -1.18
CA ASN A 120 13.15 4.93 -1.41
C ASN A 120 13.57 4.85 -2.89
N HIS A 121 13.09 3.86 -3.64
CA HIS A 121 13.46 3.67 -5.05
C HIS A 121 12.72 4.60 -6.03
N GLU A 122 11.68 5.29 -5.61
CA GLU A 122 11.08 6.36 -6.41
C GLU A 122 12.08 7.52 -6.66
N PHE A 123 13.09 7.66 -5.81
CA PHE A 123 14.16 8.65 -5.92
C PHE A 123 15.33 8.25 -6.84
N ASP A 124 15.41 7.02 -7.33
CA ASP A 124 16.62 6.49 -8.00
C ASP A 124 17.07 7.31 -9.21
N PHE A 125 16.14 7.85 -9.99
CA PHE A 125 16.43 8.76 -11.12
C PHE A 125 16.26 10.25 -10.77
N GLY A 126 16.24 10.60 -9.48
CA GLY A 126 16.11 11.97 -8.98
C GLY A 126 14.69 12.50 -8.99
N MET A 127 14.49 13.64 -8.35
CA MET A 127 13.17 14.23 -8.12
C MET A 127 12.49 14.74 -9.38
N GLU A 128 13.23 15.19 -10.41
CA GLU A 128 12.63 15.58 -11.69
C GLU A 128 11.93 14.41 -12.37
N ASN A 129 12.56 13.21 -12.33
CA ASN A 129 11.91 12.01 -12.84
C ASN A 129 10.72 11.61 -11.97
N MET A 130 10.87 11.66 -10.64
CA MET A 130 9.78 11.38 -9.70
C MET A 130 8.58 12.32 -9.93
N ALA A 131 8.81 13.63 -10.07
CA ALA A 131 7.78 14.61 -10.37
C ALA A 131 7.05 14.29 -11.69
N ARG A 132 7.80 13.92 -12.75
CA ARG A 132 7.22 13.48 -14.03
C ARG A 132 6.31 12.26 -13.86
N LEU A 133 6.73 11.28 -13.05
CA LEU A 133 5.93 10.09 -12.78
C LEU A 133 4.66 10.42 -12.00
N PHE A 134 4.76 11.27 -10.98
CA PHE A 134 3.60 11.65 -10.17
C PHE A 134 2.60 12.51 -10.95
N GLN A 135 3.06 13.30 -11.92
CA GLN A 135 2.17 14.01 -12.87
C GLN A 135 1.47 13.07 -13.86
N LEU A 136 2.08 11.92 -14.18
CA LEU A 136 1.51 10.90 -15.05
C LEU A 136 0.50 10.00 -14.30
N ALA A 137 0.65 9.87 -12.98
CA ALA A 137 -0.23 9.05 -12.16
C ALA A 137 -1.67 9.62 -12.15
N GLU A 138 -2.65 8.75 -12.39
CA GLU A 138 -4.07 9.06 -12.31
C GLU A 138 -4.63 8.80 -10.90
N PHE A 139 -3.79 8.38 -10.00
CA PHE A 139 -4.07 8.14 -8.58
C PHE A 139 -3.22 9.07 -7.71
N PRO A 140 -3.72 9.46 -6.53
CA PRO A 140 -2.97 10.30 -5.61
C PRO A 140 -1.76 9.56 -5.01
N VAL A 141 -0.65 10.29 -4.87
CA VAL A 141 0.52 9.90 -4.10
C VAL A 141 0.43 10.54 -2.72
N VAL A 142 0.55 9.75 -1.66
CA VAL A 142 0.45 10.22 -0.28
C VAL A 142 1.75 9.95 0.49
N CYS A 143 2.27 10.97 1.16
CA CYS A 143 3.41 10.85 2.07
C CYS A 143 3.39 12.03 3.05
N ALA A 144 3.05 11.77 4.30
CA ALA A 144 2.86 12.81 5.30
C ALA A 144 4.17 13.26 5.97
N ASN A 145 5.21 12.42 5.93
CA ASN A 145 6.44 12.69 6.65
C ASN A 145 7.61 13.20 5.79
N TYR A 146 7.36 13.46 4.49
CA TYR A 146 8.27 14.21 3.63
C TYR A 146 7.67 15.58 3.30
N ASP A 147 8.46 16.63 3.50
CA ASP A 147 8.11 17.98 3.07
C ASP A 147 8.88 18.31 1.80
N PHE A 148 8.15 18.53 0.71
CA PHE A 148 8.68 18.85 -0.62
C PHE A 148 8.64 20.34 -0.95
N THR A 149 8.37 21.22 0.02
CA THR A 149 8.32 22.68 -0.18
C THR A 149 9.62 23.18 -0.80
N GLY A 150 9.51 23.94 -1.89
CA GLY A 150 10.65 24.48 -2.63
C GLY A 150 11.33 23.49 -3.58
N THR A 151 10.81 22.26 -3.73
CA THR A 151 11.29 21.26 -4.69
C THR A 151 10.39 21.15 -5.90
N VAL A 152 10.84 20.43 -6.95
CA VAL A 152 10.01 20.15 -8.16
C VAL A 152 8.81 19.24 -7.88
N CYS A 153 8.75 18.62 -6.72
CA CYS A 153 7.64 17.78 -6.28
C CYS A 153 6.62 18.51 -5.41
N GLU A 154 6.81 19.83 -5.16
CA GLU A 154 5.87 20.61 -4.38
C GLU A 154 4.45 20.57 -4.98
N GLY A 155 3.47 20.22 -4.14
CA GLY A 155 2.06 20.11 -4.54
C GLY A 155 1.68 18.83 -5.29
N LEU A 156 2.63 17.94 -5.63
CA LEU A 156 2.35 16.66 -6.28
C LEU A 156 2.03 15.55 -5.28
N VAL A 157 2.52 15.67 -4.05
CA VAL A 157 2.35 14.71 -2.96
C VAL A 157 1.42 15.29 -1.92
N LYS A 158 0.47 14.49 -1.44
CA LYS A 158 -0.48 14.88 -0.39
C LYS A 158 -0.08 14.24 0.94
N ASP A 159 -0.39 14.90 2.04
CA ASP A 159 -0.22 14.28 3.36
C ASP A 159 -1.17 13.09 3.53
N TYR A 160 -2.41 13.24 3.06
CA TYR A 160 -3.47 12.23 3.12
C TYR A 160 -4.55 12.49 2.05
N ILE A 161 -5.41 11.52 1.88
CA ILE A 161 -6.68 11.64 1.13
C ILE A 161 -7.83 11.09 1.97
N VAL A 162 -9.05 11.49 1.61
CA VAL A 162 -10.28 10.92 2.15
C VAL A 162 -11.12 10.40 1.00
N VAL A 163 -11.58 9.16 1.13
CA VAL A 163 -12.44 8.51 0.14
C VAL A 163 -13.67 7.92 0.83
N GLU A 164 -14.75 7.73 0.08
CA GLU A 164 -15.95 7.04 0.57
C GLU A 164 -16.03 5.67 -0.12
N ARG A 165 -16.06 4.60 0.68
CA ARG A 165 -16.20 3.22 0.22
C ARG A 165 -17.04 2.42 1.20
N ALA A 166 -17.87 1.50 0.70
CA ALA A 166 -18.73 0.67 1.52
C ALA A 166 -19.53 1.44 2.57
N GLY A 167 -19.97 2.67 2.24
CA GLY A 167 -20.71 3.55 3.15
C GLY A 167 -19.90 4.20 4.28
N HIS A 168 -18.57 4.04 4.26
CA HIS A 168 -17.65 4.59 5.26
C HIS A 168 -16.75 5.67 4.69
N ARG A 169 -16.41 6.64 5.55
CA ARG A 169 -15.46 7.69 5.26
C ARG A 169 -14.06 7.26 5.69
N ILE A 170 -13.18 7.01 4.72
CA ILE A 170 -11.88 6.36 4.91
C ILE A 170 -10.78 7.38 4.69
N GLY A 171 -9.95 7.59 5.71
CA GLY A 171 -8.73 8.37 5.62
C GLY A 171 -7.55 7.47 5.23
N ILE A 172 -6.77 7.89 4.23
CA ILE A 172 -5.59 7.16 3.76
C ILE A 172 -4.42 8.12 3.79
N PHE A 173 -3.34 7.77 4.49
CA PHE A 173 -2.10 8.55 4.53
C PHE A 173 -0.88 7.67 4.32
N GLY A 174 0.23 8.27 3.90
CA GLY A 174 1.47 7.57 3.62
C GLY A 174 2.61 7.95 4.57
N LEU A 175 3.52 7.03 4.80
CA LEU A 175 4.77 7.24 5.53
C LEU A 175 5.92 6.54 4.82
N SER A 176 7.07 7.20 4.79
CA SER A 176 8.27 6.75 4.07
C SER A 176 9.51 6.79 4.97
N PRO A 177 10.55 5.99 4.68
CA PRO A 177 11.71 5.85 5.55
C PRO A 177 12.59 7.11 5.55
N GLN A 178 13.54 7.17 6.48
CA GLN A 178 14.58 8.19 6.45
C GLN A 178 15.43 8.04 5.20
N LEU A 179 15.66 9.16 4.48
CA LEU A 179 16.38 9.15 3.20
C LEU A 179 17.91 9.04 3.41
N GLU A 180 18.42 9.54 4.53
CA GLU A 180 19.85 9.53 4.82
C GLU A 180 20.38 8.09 4.90
N GLY A 181 21.37 7.79 4.07
CA GLY A 181 21.94 6.44 3.97
C GLY A 181 21.21 5.49 3.03
N LEU A 182 19.96 5.80 2.62
CA LEU A 182 19.18 5.01 1.66
C LEU A 182 19.21 5.61 0.25
N VAL A 183 19.07 6.92 0.15
CA VAL A 183 18.96 7.65 -1.12
C VAL A 183 20.17 8.53 -1.33
N SER A 184 20.67 8.57 -2.57
CA SER A 184 21.75 9.49 -2.93
C SER A 184 21.31 10.94 -2.67
N LYS A 185 22.13 11.71 -1.92
CA LYS A 185 21.80 13.09 -1.53
C LYS A 185 21.34 13.99 -2.69
N PRO A 186 21.98 13.97 -3.88
CA PRO A 186 21.50 14.75 -5.02
C PRO A 186 20.09 14.38 -5.48
N ASN A 187 19.66 13.13 -5.27
CA ASN A 187 18.35 12.63 -5.72
C ASN A 187 17.20 13.04 -4.78
N CYS A 188 17.51 13.52 -3.58
CA CYS A 188 16.52 13.95 -2.58
C CYS A 188 16.82 15.34 -2.00
N GLU A 189 17.61 16.16 -2.70
CA GLU A 189 18.00 17.48 -2.24
C GLU A 189 16.78 18.38 -2.04
N GLY A 190 16.68 19.02 -0.87
CA GLY A 190 15.56 19.91 -0.51
C GLY A 190 14.40 19.20 0.18
N VAL A 191 14.34 17.87 0.17
CA VAL A 191 13.31 17.13 0.92
C VAL A 191 13.63 17.16 2.41
N THR A 192 12.64 17.58 3.22
CA THR A 192 12.76 17.55 4.68
C THR A 192 12.04 16.34 5.25
N TYR A 193 12.78 15.46 5.93
CA TYR A 193 12.22 14.31 6.63
C TYR A 193 11.72 14.70 8.02
N ARG A 194 10.57 14.15 8.40
CA ARG A 194 9.97 14.27 9.74
C ARG A 194 9.75 12.88 10.32
N HIS A 195 9.98 12.72 11.62
CA HIS A 195 9.84 11.42 12.28
C HIS A 195 8.40 10.87 12.14
N PRO A 196 8.24 9.61 11.65
CA PRO A 196 6.96 9.10 11.20
C PRO A 196 5.90 9.05 12.31
N SER A 197 6.21 8.58 13.51
CA SER A 197 5.22 8.43 14.59
C SER A 197 4.59 9.77 15.02
N LYS A 198 5.38 10.86 15.03
CA LYS A 198 4.86 12.19 15.38
C LYS A 198 3.92 12.73 14.30
N VAL A 199 4.31 12.57 13.04
CA VAL A 199 3.50 13.02 11.92
C VAL A 199 2.23 12.16 11.81
N ALA A 200 2.36 10.84 11.94
CA ALA A 200 1.23 9.94 11.89
C ALA A 200 0.14 10.33 12.89
N GLN A 201 0.48 10.60 14.15
CA GLN A 201 -0.52 10.99 15.15
C GLN A 201 -1.23 12.30 14.78
N GLN A 202 -0.49 13.30 14.27
CA GLN A 202 -1.09 14.57 13.81
C GLN A 202 -2.09 14.33 12.64
N ILE A 203 -1.72 13.50 11.67
CA ILE A 203 -2.59 13.17 10.53
C ILE A 203 -3.81 12.38 11.00
N VAL A 204 -3.63 11.39 11.86
CA VAL A 204 -4.75 10.61 12.40
C VAL A 204 -5.72 11.47 13.20
N ASP A 205 -5.22 12.37 14.05
CA ASP A 205 -6.07 13.29 14.81
C ASP A 205 -6.89 14.17 13.85
N ARG A 206 -6.29 14.68 12.79
CA ARG A 206 -6.97 15.45 11.75
C ARG A 206 -8.02 14.64 11.01
N LEU A 207 -7.65 13.42 10.55
CA LEU A 207 -8.58 12.53 9.85
C LEU A 207 -9.80 12.18 10.72
N ARG A 208 -9.60 11.94 12.01
CA ARG A 208 -10.68 11.56 12.94
C ARG A 208 -11.53 12.74 13.38
N GLN A 209 -10.91 13.88 13.72
CA GLN A 209 -11.58 15.00 14.37
C GLN A 209 -12.07 16.05 13.39
N GLU A 210 -11.32 16.34 12.33
CA GLU A 210 -11.66 17.37 11.35
C GLU A 210 -12.36 16.77 10.13
N GLU A 211 -11.82 15.67 9.58
CA GLU A 211 -12.37 15.01 8.40
C GLU A 211 -13.50 14.02 8.72
N GLY A 212 -13.66 13.60 9.98
CA GLY A 212 -14.71 12.69 10.40
C GLY A 212 -14.59 11.27 9.83
N CYS A 213 -13.37 10.79 9.62
CA CYS A 213 -13.14 9.46 9.06
C CYS A 213 -13.52 8.34 10.03
N ASP A 214 -14.29 7.36 9.57
CA ASP A 214 -14.69 6.15 10.32
C ASP A 214 -13.57 5.12 10.37
N PHE A 215 -12.69 5.14 9.36
CA PHE A 215 -11.62 4.19 9.18
C PHE A 215 -10.35 4.90 8.71
N VAL A 216 -9.18 4.51 9.23
CA VAL A 216 -7.90 5.12 8.88
C VAL A 216 -6.89 4.05 8.48
N VAL A 217 -6.40 4.17 7.25
CA VAL A 217 -5.40 3.31 6.63
C VAL A 217 -4.06 4.03 6.58
N CYS A 218 -3.00 3.40 7.07
CA CYS A 218 -1.63 3.86 6.87
C CYS A 218 -0.97 3.02 5.78
N LEU A 219 -0.53 3.67 4.70
CA LEU A 219 0.36 3.09 3.70
C LEU A 219 1.79 3.34 4.17
N SER A 220 2.49 2.32 4.59
CA SER A 220 3.80 2.44 5.19
C SER A 220 4.90 1.86 4.28
N HIS A 221 5.95 2.65 4.09
CA HIS A 221 7.20 2.14 3.54
C HIS A 221 8.32 2.17 4.59
N LEU A 222 7.98 2.05 5.89
CA LEU A 222 8.96 2.11 6.99
C LEU A 222 9.67 0.77 7.21
N GLY A 223 9.03 -0.33 6.87
CA GLY A 223 9.56 -1.67 7.05
C GLY A 223 9.19 -2.34 8.37
N PHE A 224 9.42 -3.64 8.40
CA PHE A 224 9.16 -4.49 9.56
C PHE A 224 10.48 -4.92 10.23
N GLY A 225 10.64 -4.58 11.50
CA GLY A 225 11.79 -4.91 12.33
C GLY A 225 11.69 -4.26 13.72
N ASP A 226 12.81 -4.15 14.39
CA ASP A 226 12.92 -3.67 15.78
C ASP A 226 13.34 -2.19 15.87
N GLY A 227 13.44 -1.47 14.74
CA GLY A 227 13.77 -0.05 14.71
C GLY A 227 12.65 0.82 15.26
N ASP A 228 12.98 1.95 15.86
CA ASP A 228 12.04 2.89 16.48
C ASP A 228 11.24 3.73 15.47
N ASP A 229 11.63 3.68 14.21
CA ASP A 229 10.96 4.30 13.06
C ASP A 229 10.22 3.31 12.16
N GLN A 230 10.18 2.00 12.53
CA GLN A 230 9.53 0.94 11.75
C GLN A 230 8.06 0.68 12.17
N ASP A 231 7.33 -0.13 11.39
CA ASP A 231 5.89 -0.34 11.53
C ASP A 231 5.44 -0.78 12.95
N PRO A 232 6.10 -1.73 13.63
CA PRO A 232 5.69 -2.09 14.99
C PRO A 232 5.84 -0.95 15.99
N ALA A 233 6.90 -0.14 15.85
CA ALA A 233 7.14 1.02 16.71
C ALA A 233 6.13 2.14 16.40
N LEU A 234 5.84 2.39 15.12
CA LEU A 234 4.79 3.31 14.67
C LEU A 234 3.45 2.98 15.34
N ILE A 235 3.01 1.71 15.25
CA ILE A 235 1.75 1.26 15.84
C ILE A 235 1.74 1.50 17.34
N SER A 236 2.82 1.10 18.03
CA SER A 236 2.93 1.22 19.49
C SER A 236 2.96 2.67 19.97
N ALA A 237 3.41 3.61 19.12
CA ALA A 237 3.54 5.03 19.43
C ALA A 237 2.32 5.88 19.02
N THR A 238 1.29 5.28 18.41
CA THR A 238 0.14 6.01 17.86
C THR A 238 -1.20 5.44 18.36
N ARG A 239 -2.27 6.16 18.13
CA ARG A 239 -3.66 5.73 18.34
C ARG A 239 -4.51 6.11 17.14
N GLY A 240 -5.63 5.44 16.94
CA GLY A 240 -6.61 5.82 15.94
C GLY A 240 -6.32 5.32 14.51
N ILE A 241 -5.20 4.66 14.24
CA ILE A 241 -4.98 3.88 13.01
C ILE A 241 -5.78 2.58 13.11
N ASP A 242 -6.46 2.16 12.05
CA ASP A 242 -7.19 0.89 12.01
C ASP A 242 -6.39 -0.24 11.36
N VAL A 243 -5.53 0.08 10.40
CA VAL A 243 -4.67 -0.88 9.70
C VAL A 243 -3.41 -0.21 9.18
N VAL A 244 -2.30 -0.95 9.20
CA VAL A 244 -1.04 -0.58 8.55
C VAL A 244 -0.77 -1.60 7.44
N LEU A 245 -0.59 -1.10 6.21
CA LEU A 245 -0.15 -1.85 5.05
C LEU A 245 1.29 -1.47 4.78
N GLY A 246 2.22 -2.43 4.81
CA GLY A 246 3.64 -2.15 4.89
C GLY A 246 4.46 -2.64 3.69
N GLY A 247 5.65 -2.06 3.53
CA GLY A 247 6.64 -2.37 2.51
C GLY A 247 8.07 -2.29 3.02
N HIS A 248 9.05 -1.99 2.14
CA HIS A 248 10.47 -1.71 2.39
C HIS A 248 11.32 -2.91 2.82
N SER A 249 10.95 -3.60 3.87
CA SER A 249 11.72 -4.72 4.43
C SER A 249 11.60 -6.02 3.62
N HIS A 250 10.77 -6.03 2.57
CA HIS A 250 10.44 -7.21 1.77
C HIS A 250 9.89 -8.38 2.60
N SER A 251 9.38 -8.09 3.79
CA SER A 251 8.77 -9.09 4.67
C SER A 251 7.51 -9.65 4.03
N TYR A 252 7.27 -10.94 4.19
CA TYR A 252 6.05 -11.59 3.74
C TYR A 252 5.31 -12.16 4.94
N PHE A 253 4.04 -11.80 5.07
CA PHE A 253 3.15 -12.36 6.07
C PHE A 253 2.06 -13.16 5.37
N GLU A 254 1.95 -14.44 5.72
CA GLU A 254 0.85 -15.26 5.25
C GLU A 254 -0.49 -14.79 5.84
N TYR A 255 -0.43 -14.23 7.05
CA TYR A 255 -1.56 -13.62 7.76
C TYR A 255 -1.08 -12.33 8.41
N ALA A 256 -1.93 -11.30 8.42
CA ALA A 256 -1.60 -10.05 9.09
C ALA A 256 -1.17 -10.30 10.54
N LYS A 257 -0.12 -9.61 10.98
CA LYS A 257 0.32 -9.60 12.37
C LYS A 257 -0.37 -8.49 13.13
N TYR A 258 -0.48 -8.63 14.44
CA TYR A 258 -1.19 -7.69 15.28
C TYR A 258 -0.28 -7.11 16.34
N PHE A 259 -0.28 -5.78 16.45
CA PHE A 259 0.51 -5.06 17.44
C PHE A 259 -0.37 -4.13 18.27
N PRO A 260 -0.15 -4.01 19.60
CA PRO A 260 -0.91 -3.09 20.43
C PRO A 260 -0.52 -1.65 20.13
N ASN A 261 -1.52 -0.79 19.95
CA ASN A 261 -1.33 0.66 19.89
C ASN A 261 -1.26 1.28 21.31
N LEU A 262 -1.15 2.63 21.39
CA LEU A 262 -1.12 3.35 22.67
C LEU A 262 -2.34 3.08 23.58
N ASP A 263 -3.48 2.70 23.01
CA ASP A 263 -4.70 2.39 23.75
C ASP A 263 -4.86 0.89 24.04
N GLY A 264 -3.85 0.08 23.70
CA GLY A 264 -3.87 -1.38 23.85
C GLY A 264 -4.74 -2.10 22.82
N ARG A 265 -5.27 -1.38 21.81
CA ARG A 265 -6.00 -2.00 20.71
C ARG A 265 -5.03 -2.68 19.76
N MET A 266 -5.33 -3.93 19.39
CA MET A 266 -4.53 -4.69 18.43
C MET A 266 -4.80 -4.20 17.01
N ILE A 267 -3.76 -3.67 16.35
CA ILE A 267 -3.82 -3.12 15.00
C ILE A 267 -3.19 -4.14 14.04
N PRO A 268 -3.89 -4.52 12.96
CA PRO A 268 -3.33 -5.36 11.91
C PRO A 268 -2.24 -4.63 11.13
N LEU A 269 -1.15 -5.35 10.89
CA LEU A 269 -0.03 -4.99 10.04
C LEU A 269 0.14 -6.09 9.00
N ASP A 270 0.15 -5.73 7.72
CA ASP A 270 0.32 -6.68 6.63
C ASP A 270 1.44 -6.28 5.67
N HIS A 271 2.25 -7.27 5.22
CA HIS A 271 3.37 -7.11 4.29
C HIS A 271 3.35 -8.21 3.23
N GLN A 272 3.55 -7.87 1.97
CA GLN A 272 3.38 -8.79 0.83
C GLN A 272 4.67 -9.17 0.09
N GLY A 273 5.81 -9.05 0.78
CA GLY A 273 7.10 -9.44 0.21
C GLY A 273 7.59 -8.45 -0.84
N LYS A 274 8.11 -8.95 -1.95
CA LYS A 274 8.62 -8.13 -3.05
C LYS A 274 8.34 -8.74 -4.43
N ASN A 275 8.64 -7.96 -5.48
CA ASN A 275 8.52 -8.33 -6.89
C ASN A 275 7.07 -8.66 -7.30
N GLY A 276 6.08 -8.15 -6.59
CA GLY A 276 4.66 -8.37 -6.87
C GLY A 276 4.26 -9.85 -6.94
N ARG A 277 4.92 -10.71 -6.15
CA ARG A 277 4.64 -12.16 -6.08
C ARG A 277 3.34 -12.47 -5.36
N PHE A 278 2.94 -11.57 -4.47
CA PHE A 278 1.75 -11.67 -3.66
C PHE A 278 0.96 -10.37 -3.73
N VAL A 279 -0.32 -10.47 -3.42
CA VAL A 279 -1.25 -9.36 -3.26
C VAL A 279 -1.93 -9.56 -1.92
N GLY A 280 -1.87 -8.54 -1.06
CA GLY A 280 -2.54 -8.58 0.24
C GLY A 280 -4.02 -8.28 0.09
N VAL A 281 -4.85 -8.98 0.86
CA VAL A 281 -6.30 -8.77 0.89
C VAL A 281 -6.75 -8.79 2.34
N LEU A 282 -7.36 -7.69 2.79
CA LEU A 282 -7.96 -7.59 4.12
C LEU A 282 -9.42 -7.13 3.98
N GLU A 283 -10.31 -7.82 4.69
CA GLU A 283 -11.73 -7.50 4.71
C GLU A 283 -12.14 -7.05 6.12
N PHE A 284 -12.91 -5.96 6.16
CA PHE A 284 -13.43 -5.38 7.40
C PHE A 284 -14.95 -5.30 7.32
N GLU A 285 -15.63 -5.88 8.30
CA GLU A 285 -17.08 -5.90 8.43
C GLU A 285 -17.53 -4.97 9.57
N TRP A 286 -18.63 -4.23 9.36
CA TRP A 286 -19.27 -3.36 10.35
C TRP A 286 -20.64 -3.85 10.75
#